data_3e4c56cd7da0da51c8d58883a571e928
#
_entry.id   3e4c56cd7da0da51c8d58883a571e928
#
_cell.length_a   1.000
_cell.length_b   1.000
_cell.length_c   1.000
_cell.angle_alpha   90.00
_cell.angle_beta   90.00
_cell.angle_gamma   90.00
#
_symmetry.space_group_name_H-M   'P 1'
#
loop_
_entity.id
_entity.type
_entity.pdbx_description
1 polymer ?
#
loop_
_entity_poly.entity_id
_entity_poly.type
_entity_poly.pdbx_seq_one_letter_code
_entity_poly.pdbx_strand_id
1 'polypeptide(L)'
;MKKVLRPLLLAAPVMLGSAPHAVADHPATGLVRTVLQSTERFRDPEAAIADGYHPGPSCASGPEEGAMGVHYGNESLIGDGVLDAAQPEILVYEPLPNGRRKLVAVEYLVLAEAWHASNPEPPILEGQLFHYIGAPNRLGLPAVYELHVWAWKKNRHGVFADWNPQVTCEYFAP
;
A
#
# COMPACT_ATOMS: atom_id res chain seq x y z
N MET A 1 74.03 12.93 -42.53
CA MET A 1 73.29 12.29 -41.41
C MET A 1 72.04 13.13 -41.20
N LYS A 2 70.84 12.63 -41.66
CA LYS A 2 69.53 13.29 -41.53
C LYS A 2 68.83 12.72 -40.30
N LYS A 3 68.58 13.55 -39.28
CA LYS A 3 67.75 13.16 -38.12
C LYS A 3 66.30 13.22 -38.45
N VAL A 4 65.62 12.07 -38.38
CA VAL A 4 64.16 11.94 -38.53
C VAL A 4 63.53 12.20 -37.15
N LEU A 5 62.77 13.31 -37.01
CA LEU A 5 61.92 13.57 -35.86
C LEU A 5 60.64 12.72 -36.00
N ARG A 6 60.36 11.88 -35.00
CA ARG A 6 59.06 11.18 -34.85
C ARG A 6 58.08 12.08 -34.11
N PRO A 7 56.85 12.26 -34.58
CA PRO A 7 55.84 12.97 -33.81
C PRO A 7 55.32 12.12 -32.66
N LEU A 8 55.26 12.73 -31.49
CA LEU A 8 54.68 12.16 -30.26
C LEU A 8 53.16 12.35 -30.34
N LEU A 9 52.38 11.27 -30.53
CA LEU A 9 50.93 11.30 -30.43
C LEU A 9 50.55 11.34 -28.95
N LEU A 10 50.01 12.48 -28.48
CA LEU A 10 49.33 12.58 -27.19
C LEU A 10 47.93 11.94 -27.36
N ALA A 11 47.70 10.82 -26.69
CA ALA A 11 46.38 10.28 -26.52
C ALA A 11 45.65 11.03 -25.38
N ALA A 12 44.58 11.72 -25.70
CA ALA A 12 43.70 12.35 -24.70
C ALA A 12 42.84 11.24 -24.01
N PRO A 13 42.67 11.26 -22.68
CA PRO A 13 41.80 10.30 -22.00
C PRO A 13 40.32 10.64 -22.31
N VAL A 14 39.60 9.68 -22.87
CA VAL A 14 38.14 9.74 -22.98
C VAL A 14 37.54 9.49 -21.60
N MET A 15 37.04 10.55 -20.96
CA MET A 15 36.24 10.44 -19.75
C MET A 15 34.86 9.90 -20.12
N LEU A 16 34.63 8.61 -19.87
CA LEU A 16 33.28 8.04 -19.87
C LEU A 16 32.53 8.59 -18.65
N GLY A 17 31.77 9.64 -18.86
CA GLY A 17 30.80 10.13 -17.89
C GLY A 17 29.70 9.10 -17.72
N SER A 18 29.63 8.47 -16.54
CA SER A 18 28.48 7.66 -16.14
C SER A 18 27.27 8.59 -16.02
N ALA A 19 26.31 8.52 -16.94
CA ALA A 19 25.05 9.17 -16.78
C ALA A 19 24.34 8.62 -15.53
N PRO A 20 23.73 9.46 -14.68
CA PRO A 20 22.93 8.97 -13.58
C PRO A 20 21.78 8.14 -14.17
N HIS A 21 21.68 6.89 -13.76
CA HIS A 21 20.53 6.06 -14.08
C HIS A 21 19.33 6.69 -13.35
N ALA A 22 18.44 7.31 -14.11
CA ALA A 22 17.13 7.66 -13.60
C ALA A 22 16.45 6.34 -13.17
N VAL A 23 16.28 6.15 -11.86
CA VAL A 23 15.42 5.08 -11.35
C VAL A 23 14.04 5.39 -11.90
N ALA A 24 13.56 4.56 -12.81
CA ALA A 24 12.20 4.66 -13.30
C ALA A 24 11.27 4.58 -12.08
N ASP A 25 10.39 5.56 -11.92
CA ASP A 25 9.41 5.59 -10.85
C ASP A 25 8.52 4.36 -11.02
N HIS A 26 8.72 3.34 -10.18
CA HIS A 26 7.96 2.11 -10.28
C HIS A 26 6.50 2.43 -9.87
N PRO A 27 5.46 1.94 -10.57
CA PRO A 27 4.05 2.22 -10.21
C PRO A 27 3.75 2.01 -8.73
N ALA A 28 4.30 0.95 -8.14
CA ALA A 28 4.23 0.68 -6.70
C ALA A 28 4.73 1.85 -5.84
N THR A 29 5.73 2.59 -6.30
CA THR A 29 6.28 3.75 -5.57
C THR A 29 5.34 4.96 -5.67
N GLY A 30 4.60 5.10 -6.76
CA GLY A 30 3.58 6.14 -6.96
C GLY A 30 2.46 6.00 -5.94
N LEU A 31 1.77 4.86 -5.92
CA LEU A 31 0.66 4.58 -5.00
C LEU A 31 1.08 4.73 -3.52
N VAL A 32 2.23 4.16 -3.13
CA VAL A 32 2.74 4.31 -1.75
C VAL A 32 2.96 5.78 -1.39
N ARG A 33 3.46 6.59 -2.30
CA ARG A 33 3.67 8.03 -2.06
C ARG A 33 2.33 8.75 -1.88
N THR A 34 1.34 8.47 -2.73
CA THR A 34 -0.01 9.02 -2.61
C THR A 34 -0.62 8.67 -1.27
N VAL A 35 -0.57 7.38 -0.86
CA VAL A 35 -1.04 6.92 0.44
C VAL A 35 -0.38 7.67 1.59
N LEU A 36 0.97 7.76 1.61
CA LEU A 36 1.68 8.48 2.67
C LEU A 36 1.26 9.94 2.78
N GLN A 37 1.07 10.62 1.65
CA GLN A 37 0.68 12.04 1.63
C GLN A 37 -0.78 12.25 2.07
N SER A 38 -1.70 11.44 1.57
CA SER A 38 -3.14 11.61 1.82
C SER A 38 -3.56 11.16 3.22
N THR A 39 -2.83 10.18 3.81
CA THR A 39 -3.21 9.57 5.08
C THR A 39 -2.33 9.98 6.27
N GLU A 40 -1.39 10.92 6.10
CA GLU A 40 -0.49 11.32 7.20
C GLU A 40 -1.23 11.81 8.44
N ARG A 41 -2.32 12.57 8.27
CA ARG A 41 -3.17 13.05 9.38
C ARG A 41 -3.81 11.92 10.18
N PHE A 42 -4.04 10.79 9.55
CA PHE A 42 -4.65 9.61 10.17
C PHE A 42 -3.67 8.76 11.00
N ARG A 43 -2.43 9.18 11.15
CA ARG A 43 -1.55 8.65 12.21
C ARG A 43 -2.10 8.95 13.60
N ASP A 44 -2.97 9.94 13.70
CA ASP A 44 -3.87 10.15 14.83
C ASP A 44 -5.22 9.46 14.55
N PRO A 45 -5.60 8.41 15.29
CA PRO A 45 -6.87 7.71 15.09
C PRO A 45 -8.11 8.61 15.29
N GLU A 46 -8.01 9.62 16.14
CA GLU A 46 -9.12 10.56 16.37
C GLU A 46 -9.40 11.41 15.12
N ALA A 47 -8.36 11.75 14.37
CA ALA A 47 -8.52 12.43 13.08
C ALA A 47 -9.20 11.52 12.04
N ALA A 48 -8.93 10.21 12.08
CA ALA A 48 -9.62 9.25 11.22
C ALA A 48 -11.11 9.14 11.58
N ILE A 49 -11.43 9.06 12.89
CA ILE A 49 -12.82 9.00 13.37
C ILE A 49 -13.58 10.28 12.99
N ALA A 50 -12.96 11.45 13.14
CA ALA A 50 -13.56 12.71 12.74
C ALA A 50 -13.83 12.83 11.24
N ASP A 51 -13.11 12.05 10.43
CA ASP A 51 -13.25 11.99 8.96
C ASP A 51 -14.16 10.83 8.47
N GLY A 52 -14.86 10.15 9.40
CA GLY A 52 -15.86 9.12 9.10
C GLY A 52 -15.34 7.67 9.06
N TYR A 53 -14.09 7.43 9.46
CA TYR A 53 -13.57 6.08 9.62
C TYR A 53 -13.91 5.52 11.00
N HIS A 54 -14.48 4.33 11.06
CA HIS A 54 -14.86 3.70 12.33
C HIS A 54 -14.17 2.36 12.52
N PRO A 55 -13.69 2.05 13.75
CA PRO A 55 -13.03 0.79 14.03
C PRO A 55 -13.99 -0.39 13.87
N GLY A 56 -13.53 -1.42 13.15
CA GLY A 56 -14.19 -2.71 13.13
C GLY A 56 -14.10 -3.42 14.49
N PRO A 57 -14.95 -4.43 14.70
CA PRO A 57 -15.10 -5.10 16.00
C PRO A 57 -13.95 -6.05 16.35
N SER A 58 -13.02 -6.28 15.44
CA SER A 58 -11.96 -7.28 15.59
C SER A 58 -10.62 -6.82 15.02
N CYS A 59 -9.56 -7.49 15.47
CA CYS A 59 -8.25 -7.40 14.86
C CYS A 59 -8.02 -8.64 13.99
N ALA A 60 -7.79 -8.45 12.68
CA ALA A 60 -7.58 -9.56 11.76
C ALA A 60 -6.18 -10.14 11.94
N SER A 61 -6.09 -11.43 12.29
CA SER A 61 -4.83 -12.17 12.44
C SER A 61 -4.94 -13.58 11.86
N GLY A 62 -3.82 -14.11 11.40
CA GLY A 62 -3.65 -15.48 10.94
C GLY A 62 -2.68 -16.23 11.83
N PRO A 63 -2.76 -17.58 11.91
CA PRO A 63 -1.94 -18.38 12.82
C PRO A 63 -0.44 -18.35 12.48
N GLU A 64 -0.08 -18.17 11.22
CA GLU A 64 1.30 -18.20 10.73
C GLU A 64 1.67 -16.97 9.88
N GLU A 65 0.68 -16.24 9.38
CA GLU A 65 0.87 -15.12 8.45
C GLU A 65 1.18 -13.79 9.16
N GLY A 66 0.96 -13.72 10.47
CA GLY A 66 0.98 -12.49 11.24
C GLY A 66 -0.40 -11.85 11.33
N ALA A 67 -0.52 -10.55 11.15
CA ALA A 67 -1.80 -9.88 11.22
C ALA A 67 -1.96 -8.84 10.10
N MET A 68 -3.20 -8.49 9.80
CA MET A 68 -3.52 -7.26 9.08
C MET A 68 -3.58 -6.10 10.07
N GLY A 69 -4.34 -6.24 11.15
CA GLY A 69 -4.58 -5.22 12.16
C GLY A 69 -6.06 -4.97 12.37
N VAL A 70 -6.39 -3.82 12.95
CA VAL A 70 -7.75 -3.34 13.15
C VAL A 70 -8.12 -2.45 11.97
N HIS A 71 -9.18 -2.82 11.27
CA HIS A 71 -9.67 -2.10 10.10
C HIS A 71 -10.64 -1.00 10.54
N TYR A 72 -10.35 0.23 10.16
CA TYR A 72 -11.20 1.39 10.35
C TYR A 72 -11.85 1.70 9.00
N GLY A 73 -13.09 1.28 8.80
CA GLY A 73 -13.83 1.45 7.55
C GLY A 73 -14.55 2.78 7.47
N ASN A 74 -14.58 3.39 6.28
CA ASN A 74 -15.46 4.51 5.96
C ASN A 74 -16.58 3.99 5.05
N GLU A 75 -17.77 3.79 5.64
CA GLU A 75 -18.92 3.22 4.92
C GLU A 75 -19.34 4.06 3.71
N SER A 76 -19.14 5.36 3.75
CA SER A 76 -19.47 6.25 2.63
C SER A 76 -18.59 5.99 1.41
N LEU A 77 -17.30 5.68 1.63
CA LEU A 77 -16.37 5.34 0.56
C LEU A 77 -16.57 3.90 0.09
N ILE A 78 -16.75 2.93 1.01
CA ILE A 78 -16.98 1.53 0.68
C ILE A 78 -18.22 1.37 -0.23
N GLY A 79 -19.23 2.22 -0.04
CA GLY A 79 -20.51 2.12 -0.73
C GLY A 79 -20.61 2.91 -2.04
N ASP A 80 -19.67 3.77 -2.36
CA ASP A 80 -19.75 4.66 -3.53
C ASP A 80 -19.30 4.02 -4.85
N GLY A 81 -18.57 2.88 -4.76
CA GLY A 81 -18.06 2.14 -5.92
C GLY A 81 -16.94 2.87 -6.68
N VAL A 82 -16.33 3.89 -6.07
CA VAL A 82 -15.24 4.69 -6.62
C VAL A 82 -13.93 4.27 -5.97
N LEU A 83 -12.85 4.17 -6.74
CA LEU A 83 -11.50 3.94 -6.22
C LEU A 83 -10.67 5.20 -6.46
N ASP A 84 -10.23 5.83 -5.37
CA ASP A 84 -9.34 7.00 -5.39
C ASP A 84 -8.09 6.70 -4.54
N ALA A 85 -6.92 6.74 -5.17
CA ALA A 85 -5.64 6.51 -4.50
C ALA A 85 -5.40 7.41 -3.28
N ALA A 86 -6.03 8.59 -3.23
CA ALA A 86 -5.93 9.52 -2.11
C ALA A 86 -7.00 9.33 -1.02
N GLN A 87 -8.00 8.48 -1.26
CA GLN A 87 -9.14 8.26 -0.36
C GLN A 87 -9.40 6.76 -0.15
N PRO A 88 -8.51 6.04 0.57
CA PRO A 88 -8.70 4.63 0.81
C PRO A 88 -9.97 4.38 1.64
N GLU A 89 -10.70 3.33 1.32
CA GLU A 89 -11.94 2.93 2.00
C GLU A 89 -11.68 2.50 3.45
N ILE A 90 -10.46 1.99 3.74
CA ILE A 90 -10.12 1.43 5.03
C ILE A 90 -8.71 1.89 5.45
N LEU A 91 -8.59 2.29 6.70
CA LEU A 91 -7.30 2.51 7.37
C LEU A 91 -7.01 1.34 8.30
N VAL A 92 -5.78 0.82 8.26
CA VAL A 92 -5.40 -0.36 9.05
C VAL A 92 -4.45 0.04 10.17
N TYR A 93 -4.86 -0.27 11.41
CA TYR A 93 -4.10 0.07 12.60
C TYR A 93 -3.61 -1.17 13.35
N GLU A 94 -2.34 -1.14 13.73
CA GLU A 94 -1.78 -2.09 14.68
C GLU A 94 -2.14 -1.65 16.11
N PRO A 95 -2.76 -2.54 16.93
CA PRO A 95 -2.99 -2.26 18.33
C PRO A 95 -1.64 -2.28 19.09
N LEU A 96 -1.43 -1.30 19.95
CA LEU A 96 -0.25 -1.15 20.77
C LEU A 96 -0.62 -1.25 22.26
N PRO A 97 0.37 -1.46 23.16
CA PRO A 97 0.12 -1.38 24.60
C PRO A 97 -0.59 -0.07 24.99
N ASN A 98 -1.40 -0.14 26.08
CA ASN A 98 -2.19 0.99 26.62
C ASN A 98 -3.28 1.53 25.68
N GLY A 99 -3.85 0.67 24.85
CA GLY A 99 -4.95 1.01 23.96
C GLY A 99 -4.60 1.92 22.76
N ARG A 100 -3.33 2.26 22.59
CA ARG A 100 -2.88 3.05 21.45
C ARG A 100 -3.05 2.29 20.13
N ARG A 101 -3.18 3.04 19.03
CA ARG A 101 -3.27 2.54 17.67
C ARG A 101 -2.17 3.18 16.82
N LYS A 102 -1.57 2.41 15.93
CA LYS A 102 -0.56 2.89 14.98
C LYS A 102 -1.00 2.57 13.58
N LEU A 103 -1.18 3.57 12.74
CA LEU A 103 -1.44 3.38 11.31
C LEU A 103 -0.28 2.59 10.70
N VAL A 104 -0.59 1.50 10.00
CA VAL A 104 0.40 0.58 9.40
C VAL A 104 0.19 0.38 7.91
N ALA A 105 -1.08 0.40 7.47
CA ALA A 105 -1.45 0.20 6.08
C ALA A 105 -2.76 0.94 5.78
N VAL A 106 -3.12 0.95 4.52
CA VAL A 106 -4.49 1.21 4.06
C VAL A 106 -4.97 0.02 3.24
N GLU A 107 -6.28 -0.07 3.05
CA GLU A 107 -6.90 -1.05 2.17
C GLU A 107 -7.94 -0.34 1.30
N TYR A 108 -7.86 -0.59 0.01
CA TYR A 108 -8.88 -0.22 -0.96
C TYR A 108 -9.83 -1.39 -1.11
N LEU A 109 -11.13 -1.12 -1.11
CA LEU A 109 -12.15 -2.17 -1.11
C LEU A 109 -13.38 -1.76 -1.91
N VAL A 110 -13.83 -2.64 -2.82
CA VAL A 110 -15.12 -2.50 -3.50
C VAL A 110 -15.89 -3.81 -3.45
N LEU A 111 -17.22 -3.71 -3.33
CA LEU A 111 -18.11 -4.87 -3.42
C LEU A 111 -18.08 -5.41 -4.85
N ALA A 112 -17.77 -6.71 -5.03
CA ALA A 112 -17.58 -7.31 -6.34
C ALA A 112 -18.85 -7.25 -7.22
N GLU A 113 -20.04 -7.46 -6.65
CA GLU A 113 -21.30 -7.36 -7.35
C GLU A 113 -21.57 -5.92 -7.85
N ALA A 114 -21.38 -4.94 -6.97
CA ALA A 114 -21.54 -3.52 -7.31
C ALA A 114 -20.54 -3.08 -8.39
N TRP A 115 -19.29 -3.51 -8.28
CA TRP A 115 -18.26 -3.23 -9.27
C TRP A 115 -18.63 -3.76 -10.66
N HIS A 116 -19.02 -5.03 -10.73
CA HIS A 116 -19.37 -5.68 -11.99
C HIS A 116 -20.70 -5.21 -12.61
N ALA A 117 -21.52 -4.46 -11.88
CA ALA A 117 -22.67 -3.80 -12.47
C ALA A 117 -22.29 -2.77 -13.56
N SER A 118 -21.06 -2.22 -13.50
CA SER A 118 -20.59 -1.20 -14.43
C SER A 118 -19.22 -1.51 -15.06
N ASN A 119 -18.49 -2.50 -14.54
CA ASN A 119 -17.12 -2.81 -14.96
C ASN A 119 -16.99 -4.31 -15.27
N PRO A 120 -16.67 -4.70 -16.51
CA PRO A 120 -16.49 -6.11 -16.87
C PRO A 120 -15.22 -6.74 -16.28
N GLU A 121 -14.16 -5.93 -16.07
CA GLU A 121 -12.86 -6.38 -15.61
C GLU A 121 -12.67 -6.11 -14.11
N PRO A 122 -11.79 -6.87 -13.43
CA PRO A 122 -11.40 -6.59 -12.06
C PRO A 122 -10.79 -5.18 -11.91
N PRO A 123 -10.91 -4.56 -10.72
CA PRO A 123 -10.35 -3.23 -10.48
C PRO A 123 -8.82 -3.22 -10.54
N ILE A 124 -8.28 -2.10 -11.05
CA ILE A 124 -6.86 -1.79 -11.07
C ILE A 124 -6.69 -0.36 -10.58
N LEU A 125 -5.84 -0.13 -9.58
CA LEU A 125 -5.48 1.18 -9.08
C LEU A 125 -3.98 1.45 -9.24
N GLU A 126 -3.61 2.48 -9.99
CA GLU A 126 -2.21 2.81 -10.32
C GLU A 126 -1.37 1.59 -10.77
N GLY A 127 -1.97 0.72 -11.60
CA GLY A 127 -1.32 -0.48 -12.13
C GLY A 127 -1.28 -1.68 -11.18
N GLN A 128 -1.93 -1.59 -10.01
CA GLN A 128 -2.05 -2.70 -9.06
C GLN A 128 -3.42 -3.36 -9.21
N LEU A 129 -3.40 -4.67 -9.49
CA LEU A 129 -4.60 -5.50 -9.56
C LEU A 129 -5.06 -5.85 -8.15
N PHE A 130 -6.37 -5.80 -7.93
CA PHE A 130 -6.99 -6.17 -6.66
C PHE A 130 -7.10 -7.68 -6.49
N HIS A 131 -7.05 -8.15 -5.26
CA HIS A 131 -7.35 -9.53 -4.90
C HIS A 131 -8.87 -9.72 -4.82
N TYR A 132 -9.37 -10.84 -5.35
CA TYR A 132 -10.77 -11.22 -5.22
C TYR A 132 -10.97 -12.11 -4.00
N ILE A 133 -11.80 -11.70 -3.08
CA ILE A 133 -12.22 -12.47 -1.91
C ILE A 133 -13.67 -12.88 -2.08
N GLY A 134 -13.89 -14.16 -2.39
CA GLY A 134 -15.22 -14.72 -2.59
C GLY A 134 -16.04 -14.83 -1.30
N ALA A 135 -17.34 -15.03 -1.43
CA ALA A 135 -18.24 -15.36 -0.32
C ALA A 135 -18.70 -16.82 -0.42
N PRO A 136 -18.94 -17.54 0.72
CA PRO A 136 -18.65 -17.09 2.08
C PRO A 136 -17.15 -17.07 2.39
N ASN A 137 -16.72 -16.11 3.18
CA ASN A 137 -15.34 -16.00 3.64
C ASN A 137 -15.28 -15.87 5.18
N ARG A 138 -14.09 -16.03 5.75
CA ARG A 138 -13.88 -16.02 7.20
C ARG A 138 -14.17 -14.68 7.86
N LEU A 139 -14.24 -13.60 7.09
CA LEU A 139 -14.50 -12.24 7.59
C LEU A 139 -16.00 -11.92 7.62
N GLY A 140 -16.84 -12.83 7.07
CA GLY A 140 -18.28 -12.62 6.97
C GLY A 140 -18.70 -11.54 5.98
N LEU A 141 -17.79 -11.14 5.08
CA LEU A 141 -18.03 -10.13 4.07
C LEU A 141 -18.76 -10.71 2.85
N PRO A 142 -19.52 -9.91 2.10
CA PRO A 142 -19.86 -10.23 0.71
C PRO A 142 -18.60 -10.48 -0.12
N ALA A 143 -18.73 -10.95 -1.36
CA ALA A 143 -17.58 -11.00 -2.26
C ALA A 143 -17.08 -9.58 -2.54
N VAL A 144 -15.76 -9.37 -2.41
CA VAL A 144 -15.09 -8.07 -2.55
C VAL A 144 -13.86 -8.19 -3.44
N TYR A 145 -13.43 -7.06 -3.95
CA TYR A 145 -12.07 -6.84 -4.42
C TYR A 145 -11.35 -5.97 -3.39
N GLU A 146 -10.15 -6.37 -2.99
CA GLU A 146 -9.35 -5.65 -2.00
C GLU A 146 -7.90 -5.47 -2.46
N LEU A 147 -7.25 -4.40 -1.98
CA LEU A 147 -5.84 -4.13 -2.19
C LEU A 147 -5.25 -3.49 -0.94
N HIS A 148 -4.43 -4.25 -0.20
CA HIS A 148 -3.65 -3.71 0.92
C HIS A 148 -2.44 -2.94 0.42
N VAL A 149 -2.12 -1.81 1.09
CA VAL A 149 -0.90 -1.02 0.84
C VAL A 149 -0.19 -0.71 2.15
N TRP A 150 0.91 -1.43 2.39
CA TRP A 150 1.74 -1.28 3.60
C TRP A 150 2.68 -0.08 3.50
N ALA A 151 2.11 1.12 3.46
CA ALA A 151 2.87 2.36 3.31
C ALA A 151 3.55 2.80 4.62
N TRP A 152 2.95 2.52 5.79
CA TRP A 152 3.40 3.02 7.09
C TRP A 152 4.22 2.00 7.92
N LYS A 153 4.20 0.74 7.53
CA LYS A 153 5.01 -0.31 8.16
C LYS A 153 5.55 -1.25 7.09
N LYS A 154 6.88 -1.45 7.10
CA LYS A 154 7.51 -2.38 6.16
C LYS A 154 6.88 -3.76 6.26
N ASN A 155 6.62 -4.39 5.12
CA ASN A 155 6.17 -5.77 5.03
C ASN A 155 7.20 -6.58 4.22
N ARG A 156 7.79 -7.60 4.85
CA ARG A 156 8.78 -8.47 4.18
C ARG A 156 8.17 -9.35 3.09
N HIS A 157 6.85 -9.57 3.11
CA HIS A 157 6.13 -10.33 2.10
C HIS A 157 5.73 -9.49 0.88
N GLY A 158 5.98 -8.17 0.93
CA GLY A 158 5.66 -7.23 -0.13
C GLY A 158 4.72 -6.12 0.33
N VAL A 159 4.78 -4.99 -0.38
CA VAL A 159 3.98 -3.81 -0.02
C VAL A 159 2.49 -4.00 -0.26
N PHE A 160 2.11 -4.96 -1.10
CA PHE A 160 0.71 -5.28 -1.45
C PHE A 160 0.25 -6.66 -0.94
N ALA A 161 1.02 -7.31 -0.07
CA ALA A 161 0.58 -8.56 0.53
C ALA A 161 -0.50 -8.32 1.59
N ASP A 162 -1.48 -9.21 1.69
CA ASP A 162 -2.62 -9.07 2.62
C ASP A 162 -2.15 -9.08 4.08
N TRP A 163 -1.19 -9.95 4.41
CA TRP A 163 -0.71 -10.17 5.77
C TRP A 163 0.68 -9.59 5.99
N ASN A 164 0.92 -9.06 7.19
CA ASN A 164 2.24 -8.61 7.61
C ASN A 164 2.71 -9.39 8.85
N PRO A 165 3.75 -10.22 8.74
CA PRO A 165 4.26 -11.00 9.89
C PRO A 165 4.91 -10.15 10.98
N GLN A 166 5.05 -8.84 10.78
CA GLN A 166 5.57 -7.89 11.76
C GLN A 166 4.46 -7.10 12.47
N VAL A 167 3.18 -7.39 12.16
CA VAL A 167 2.00 -6.84 12.84
C VAL A 167 1.43 -7.91 13.77
N THR A 168 0.93 -7.48 14.92
CA THR A 168 0.30 -8.35 15.92
C THR A 168 -1.02 -7.79 16.41
N CYS A 169 -1.95 -8.67 16.77
CA CYS A 169 -3.19 -8.34 17.46
C CYS A 169 -3.11 -8.53 18.99
N GLU A 170 -1.93 -8.82 19.53
CA GLU A 170 -1.72 -9.14 20.97
C GLU A 170 -2.34 -8.09 21.91
N TYR A 171 -2.28 -6.82 21.54
CA TYR A 171 -2.78 -5.73 22.38
C TYR A 171 -4.17 -5.23 21.95
N PHE A 172 -4.88 -6.01 21.15
CA PHE A 172 -6.25 -5.66 20.79
C PHE A 172 -7.18 -5.91 21.99
N ALA A 173 -7.88 -4.86 22.41
CA ALA A 173 -9.01 -4.92 23.29
C ALA A 173 -10.22 -4.39 22.52
N PRO A 174 -11.35 -5.14 22.48
CA PRO A 174 -12.59 -4.72 21.82
C PRO A 174 -13.25 -3.53 22.53
#